data_7dd3749b7dbe6ac92762cde59241e2a4
#
_entry.id   7dd3749b7dbe6ac92762cde59241e2a4
#
_cell.length_a   1.000
_cell.length_b   1.000
_cell.length_c   1.000
_cell.angle_alpha   90.00
_cell.angle_beta   90.00
_cell.angle_gamma   90.00
#
_symmetry.space_group_name_H-M   'P 1'
#
loop_
_entity.id
_entity.type
_entity.pdbx_description
1 polymer ?
#
loop_
_entity_poly.entity_id
_entity_poly.type
_entity_poly.pdbx_seq_one_letter_code
_entity_poly.pdbx_strand_id
1 'polypeptide(L)'
;MASIKRHKFKLSSEQLLEMLYWLKLIRSFDERLSILVRQGRVRSGVYSGIGQEAIVVGTCYGLRTDDYICPLHRDLGTFLIKGVSAGVMMAQMYAKATGLSKGRDSALHSGVPELGIFGNTSMLGANTPVAAGLALTFKLEQRDNVVLAYFGEGASNTGDVHEAMNFAGVHKLPLVFICENNIYSFSMPIEKSMAIEDVADRAEGYGFDGAAINGNDVLAVYQATQGAIARARATAVRCCS
;
A
#
# COMPACT_ATOMS: atom_id res chain seq x y z
N MET A 1 22.99 1.26 9.94
CA MET A 1 21.66 0.67 10.12
C MET A 1 21.09 1.15 11.46
N ALA A 2 20.18 2.11 11.45
CA ALA A 2 19.44 2.50 12.65
C ALA A 2 18.48 1.36 13.00
N SER A 3 18.69 0.74 14.16
CA SER A 3 17.81 -0.31 14.69
C SER A 3 16.43 0.30 14.94
N ILE A 4 15.46 0.01 14.08
CA ILE A 4 14.07 0.34 14.37
C ILE A 4 13.71 -0.34 15.67
N LYS A 5 13.46 0.44 16.74
CA LYS A 5 12.97 -0.10 18.01
C LYS A 5 11.70 -0.92 17.72
N ARG A 6 11.80 -2.23 17.86
CA ARG A 6 10.67 -3.16 17.69
C ARG A 6 9.64 -2.89 18.79
N HIS A 7 8.64 -2.10 18.47
CA HIS A 7 7.45 -2.02 19.31
C HIS A 7 6.73 -3.38 19.19
N LYS A 8 6.72 -4.16 20.27
CA LYS A 8 5.95 -5.42 20.31
C LYS A 8 4.48 -5.07 20.55
N PHE A 9 3.73 -4.91 19.46
CA PHE A 9 2.28 -4.90 19.55
C PHE A 9 1.79 -6.32 19.82
N LYS A 10 1.10 -6.53 20.96
CA LYS A 10 0.50 -7.83 21.27
C LYS A 10 -0.86 -7.91 20.57
N LEU A 11 -1.01 -8.88 19.70
CA LEU A 11 -2.28 -9.23 19.08
C LEU A 11 -2.97 -10.33 19.90
N SER A 12 -4.30 -10.24 20.02
CA SER A 12 -5.10 -11.32 20.60
C SER A 12 -5.23 -12.50 19.63
N SER A 13 -5.68 -13.65 20.11
CA SER A 13 -5.94 -14.81 19.26
C SER A 13 -7.00 -14.51 18.21
N GLU A 14 -8.02 -13.71 18.55
CA GLU A 14 -9.07 -13.29 17.64
C GLU A 14 -8.51 -12.41 16.52
N GLN A 15 -7.61 -11.47 16.83
CA GLN A 15 -6.94 -10.61 15.85
C GLN A 15 -6.04 -11.44 14.89
N LEU A 16 -5.35 -12.45 15.42
CA LEU A 16 -4.54 -13.35 14.59
C LEU A 16 -5.42 -14.18 13.65
N LEU A 17 -6.58 -14.67 14.12
CA LEU A 17 -7.55 -15.37 13.28
C LEU A 17 -8.17 -14.45 12.23
N GLU A 18 -8.42 -13.20 12.57
CA GLU A 18 -8.90 -12.19 11.60
C GLU A 18 -7.86 -11.90 10.51
N MET A 19 -6.59 -11.73 10.88
CA MET A 19 -5.50 -11.60 9.89
C MET A 19 -5.41 -12.82 8.98
N LEU A 20 -5.53 -14.03 9.53
CA LEU A 20 -5.56 -15.27 8.75
C LEU A 20 -6.77 -15.33 7.82
N TYR A 21 -7.94 -14.86 8.27
CA TYR A 21 -9.13 -14.75 7.43
C TYR A 21 -8.85 -13.82 6.22
N TRP A 22 -8.27 -12.66 6.45
CA TRP A 22 -7.93 -11.71 5.37
C TRP A 22 -6.93 -12.30 4.38
N LEU A 23 -5.86 -12.96 4.87
CA LEU A 23 -4.88 -13.65 4.01
C LEU A 23 -5.56 -14.67 3.09
N LYS A 24 -6.48 -15.48 3.62
CA LYS A 24 -7.21 -16.49 2.85
C LYS A 24 -8.22 -15.88 1.89
N LEU A 25 -8.93 -14.84 2.31
CA LEU A 25 -9.92 -14.17 1.46
C LEU A 25 -9.24 -13.52 0.25
N ILE A 26 -8.14 -12.79 0.45
CA ILE A 26 -7.39 -12.13 -0.61
C ILE A 26 -6.84 -13.16 -1.59
N ARG A 27 -6.22 -14.24 -1.09
CA ARG A 27 -5.73 -15.34 -1.90
C ARG A 27 -6.86 -15.95 -2.74
N SER A 28 -8.00 -16.27 -2.13
CA SER A 28 -9.14 -16.89 -2.82
C SER A 28 -9.75 -15.94 -3.86
N PHE A 29 -9.78 -14.64 -3.58
CA PHE A 29 -10.23 -13.61 -4.51
C PHE A 29 -9.35 -13.57 -5.76
N ASP A 30 -8.02 -13.48 -5.57
CA ASP A 30 -7.05 -13.41 -6.66
C ASP A 30 -7.00 -14.69 -7.50
N GLU A 31 -7.05 -15.86 -6.86
CA GLU A 31 -7.13 -17.15 -7.56
C GLU A 31 -8.39 -17.23 -8.42
N ARG A 32 -9.53 -16.83 -7.84
CA ARG A 32 -10.79 -16.79 -8.59
C ARG A 32 -10.73 -15.81 -9.76
N LEU A 33 -10.19 -14.64 -9.55
CA LEU A 33 -10.01 -13.62 -10.59
C LEU A 33 -9.11 -14.14 -11.72
N SER A 34 -8.00 -14.79 -11.38
CA SER A 34 -7.08 -15.41 -12.35
C SER A 34 -7.76 -16.47 -13.21
N ILE A 35 -8.65 -17.28 -12.62
CA ILE A 35 -9.46 -18.26 -13.37
C ILE A 35 -10.40 -17.55 -14.36
N LEU A 36 -11.07 -16.48 -13.91
CA LEU A 36 -12.03 -15.74 -14.74
C LEU A 36 -11.36 -15.02 -15.92
N VAL A 37 -10.14 -14.52 -15.71
CA VAL A 37 -9.31 -13.93 -16.78
C VAL A 37 -8.96 -15.01 -17.82
N ARG A 38 -8.46 -16.16 -17.39
CA ARG A 38 -8.13 -17.28 -18.30
C ARG A 38 -9.33 -17.80 -19.07
N GLN A 39 -10.53 -17.71 -18.50
CA GLN A 39 -11.79 -18.05 -19.17
C GLN A 39 -12.28 -16.95 -20.13
N GLY A 40 -11.59 -15.82 -20.26
CA GLY A 40 -12.01 -14.69 -21.08
C GLY A 40 -13.25 -13.95 -20.55
N ARG A 41 -13.66 -14.23 -19.29
CA ARG A 41 -14.84 -13.60 -18.66
C ARG A 41 -14.53 -12.23 -18.09
N VAL A 42 -13.29 -11.97 -17.70
CA VAL A 42 -12.74 -10.66 -17.35
C VAL A 42 -11.76 -10.28 -18.45
N ARG A 43 -12.03 -9.17 -19.14
CA ARG A 43 -11.27 -8.75 -20.33
C ARG A 43 -10.27 -7.63 -20.05
N SER A 44 -10.24 -7.12 -18.83
CA SER A 44 -9.27 -6.12 -18.42
C SER A 44 -7.93 -6.76 -18.05
N GLY A 45 -6.84 -6.02 -18.19
CA GLY A 45 -5.57 -6.42 -17.61
C GLY A 45 -5.72 -6.55 -16.08
N VAL A 46 -5.30 -7.69 -15.55
CA VAL A 46 -5.29 -7.96 -14.11
C VAL A 46 -3.90 -8.46 -13.73
N TYR A 47 -3.37 -7.89 -12.68
CA TYR A 47 -2.07 -8.28 -12.12
C TYR A 47 -2.33 -8.87 -10.74
N SER A 48 -2.00 -10.14 -10.57
CA SER A 48 -2.23 -10.85 -9.31
C SER A 48 -1.29 -10.39 -8.22
N GLY A 49 -1.81 -10.26 -7.00
CA GLY A 49 -1.05 -10.05 -5.77
C GLY A 49 -0.70 -11.35 -5.04
N ILE A 50 -0.92 -12.52 -5.66
CA ILE A 50 -0.62 -13.83 -5.06
C ILE A 50 0.85 -13.90 -4.65
N GLY A 51 1.07 -14.20 -3.36
CA GLY A 51 2.39 -14.24 -2.74
C GLY A 51 2.75 -12.95 -1.99
N GLN A 52 1.96 -11.88 -2.12
CA GLN A 52 2.18 -10.57 -1.46
C GLN A 52 1.08 -10.24 -0.43
N GLU A 53 0.18 -11.18 -0.13
CA GLU A 53 -0.96 -10.95 0.76
C GLU A 53 -0.54 -10.50 2.16
N ALA A 54 0.60 -10.99 2.64
CA ALA A 54 1.09 -10.64 3.97
C ALA A 54 1.51 -9.16 4.06
N ILE A 55 1.98 -8.56 2.97
CA ILE A 55 2.26 -7.12 2.90
C ILE A 55 0.94 -6.36 3.03
N VAL A 56 -0.06 -6.70 2.20
CA VAL A 56 -1.37 -6.04 2.21
C VAL A 56 -2.05 -6.14 3.57
N VAL A 57 -2.10 -7.35 4.14
CA VAL A 57 -2.75 -7.56 5.45
C VAL A 57 -1.97 -6.86 6.56
N GLY A 58 -0.65 -7.05 6.62
CA GLY A 58 0.18 -6.48 7.68
C GLY A 58 0.20 -4.95 7.67
N THR A 59 0.10 -4.31 6.51
CA THR A 59 0.10 -2.86 6.41
C THR A 59 -1.27 -2.24 6.66
N CYS A 60 -2.36 -2.87 6.18
CA CYS A 60 -3.71 -2.33 6.31
C CYS A 60 -4.39 -2.67 7.64
N TYR A 61 -4.02 -3.81 8.26
CA TYR A 61 -4.62 -4.22 9.52
C TYR A 61 -4.30 -3.22 10.64
N GLY A 62 -5.34 -2.71 11.28
CA GLY A 62 -5.19 -1.71 12.35
C GLY A 62 -5.09 -0.26 11.88
N LEU A 63 -5.25 0.03 10.58
CA LEU A 63 -5.52 1.37 10.11
C LEU A 63 -6.88 1.86 10.62
N ARG A 64 -6.97 3.14 10.89
CA ARG A 64 -8.27 3.79 11.15
C ARG A 64 -9.07 3.89 9.85
N THR A 65 -10.36 4.04 9.97
CA THR A 65 -11.24 4.22 8.80
C THR A 65 -10.91 5.48 8.01
N ASP A 66 -10.45 6.52 8.70
CA ASP A 66 -10.09 7.84 8.18
C ASP A 66 -8.61 8.00 7.80
N ASP A 67 -7.77 6.98 8.01
CA ASP A 67 -6.44 6.90 7.40
C ASP A 67 -6.55 6.57 5.91
N TYR A 68 -5.65 7.12 5.12
CA TYR A 68 -5.68 6.94 3.67
C TYR A 68 -4.63 5.96 3.17
N ILE A 69 -4.99 5.26 2.10
CA ILE A 69 -4.07 4.43 1.33
C ILE A 69 -4.07 4.86 -0.13
N CYS A 70 -2.91 4.81 -0.75
CA CYS A 70 -2.70 4.95 -2.20
C CYS A 70 -2.10 3.63 -2.70
N PRO A 71 -2.95 2.62 -3.00
CA PRO A 71 -2.51 1.26 -3.30
C PRO A 71 -1.96 1.12 -4.71
N LEU A 72 -1.20 0.04 -4.95
CA LEU A 72 -0.83 -0.41 -6.27
C LEU A 72 -1.95 -1.22 -6.94
N HIS A 73 -1.76 -1.50 -8.22
CA HIS A 73 -2.65 -2.34 -9.02
C HIS A 73 -2.71 -3.81 -8.55
N ARG A 74 -1.73 -4.29 -7.76
CA ARG A 74 -1.71 -5.63 -7.16
C ARG A 74 -2.40 -5.69 -5.80
N ASP A 75 -2.67 -4.55 -5.18
CA ASP A 75 -3.13 -4.44 -3.80
C ASP A 75 -4.65 -4.46 -3.68
N LEU A 76 -5.33 -5.27 -4.51
CA LEU A 76 -6.79 -5.39 -4.46
C LEU A 76 -7.31 -5.79 -3.06
N GLY A 77 -6.49 -6.51 -2.31
CA GLY A 77 -6.79 -6.88 -0.94
C GLY A 77 -6.93 -5.68 0.01
N THR A 78 -6.28 -4.56 -0.26
CA THR A 78 -6.41 -3.34 0.55
C THR A 78 -7.84 -2.80 0.54
N PHE A 79 -8.53 -2.90 -0.61
CA PHE A 79 -9.93 -2.53 -0.75
C PHE A 79 -10.83 -3.40 0.13
N LEU A 80 -10.57 -4.71 0.15
CA LEU A 80 -11.34 -5.67 0.96
C LEU A 80 -11.19 -5.36 2.45
N ILE A 81 -9.97 -5.15 2.93
CA ILE A 81 -9.69 -4.85 4.35
C ILE A 81 -10.29 -3.50 4.74
N LYS A 82 -10.26 -2.50 3.85
CA LYS A 82 -10.86 -1.18 4.08
C LYS A 82 -12.38 -1.18 3.99
N GLY A 83 -13.01 -2.33 3.69
CA GLY A 83 -14.47 -2.50 3.76
C GLY A 83 -15.21 -2.58 2.43
N VAL A 84 -14.52 -2.57 1.30
CA VAL A 84 -15.16 -2.81 0.01
C VAL A 84 -15.49 -4.30 -0.10
N SER A 85 -16.75 -4.64 -0.37
CA SER A 85 -17.14 -6.04 -0.48
C SER A 85 -16.52 -6.73 -1.70
N ALA A 86 -16.19 -8.02 -1.58
CA ALA A 86 -15.68 -8.82 -2.69
C ALA A 86 -16.63 -8.82 -3.90
N GLY A 87 -17.95 -8.72 -3.67
CA GLY A 87 -18.96 -8.61 -4.73
C GLY A 87 -18.82 -7.33 -5.54
N VAL A 88 -18.61 -6.18 -4.89
CA VAL A 88 -18.40 -4.88 -5.54
C VAL A 88 -17.07 -4.87 -6.29
N MET A 89 -16.00 -5.42 -5.69
CA MET A 89 -14.72 -5.57 -6.38
C MET A 89 -14.85 -6.46 -7.62
N MET A 90 -15.55 -7.58 -7.49
CA MET A 90 -15.79 -8.46 -8.65
C MET A 90 -16.66 -7.77 -9.71
N ALA A 91 -17.66 -6.98 -9.34
CA ALA A 91 -18.46 -6.18 -10.26
C ALA A 91 -17.60 -5.15 -11.01
N GLN A 92 -16.60 -4.54 -10.36
CA GLN A 92 -15.60 -3.68 -11.00
C GLN A 92 -14.81 -4.46 -12.07
N MET A 93 -14.32 -5.66 -11.73
CA MET A 93 -13.58 -6.52 -12.68
C MET A 93 -14.41 -6.90 -13.92
N TYR A 94 -15.72 -6.99 -13.77
CA TYR A 94 -16.66 -7.27 -14.86
C TYR A 94 -17.20 -6.02 -15.57
N ALA A 95 -16.71 -4.83 -15.25
CA ALA A 95 -17.19 -3.54 -15.77
C ALA A 95 -18.72 -3.38 -15.60
N LYS A 96 -19.28 -3.80 -14.47
CA LYS A 96 -20.71 -3.67 -14.18
C LYS A 96 -21.05 -2.30 -13.62
N ALA A 97 -22.29 -1.87 -13.80
CA ALA A 97 -22.82 -0.63 -13.23
C ALA A 97 -22.76 -0.61 -11.69
N THR A 98 -22.73 -1.77 -11.04
CA THR A 98 -22.60 -1.92 -9.58
C THR A 98 -21.13 -1.95 -9.12
N GLY A 99 -20.14 -1.86 -10.03
CA GLY A 99 -18.74 -1.70 -9.70
C GLY A 99 -18.40 -0.25 -9.30
N LEU A 100 -17.22 -0.05 -8.73
CA LEU A 100 -16.76 1.25 -8.19
C LEU A 100 -16.77 2.37 -9.24
N SER A 101 -16.30 2.11 -10.45
CA SER A 101 -16.32 3.08 -11.57
C SER A 101 -17.61 3.04 -12.39
N LYS A 102 -18.60 2.25 -11.99
CA LYS A 102 -19.86 2.04 -12.73
C LYS A 102 -19.65 1.59 -14.17
N GLY A 103 -18.61 0.81 -14.41
CA GLY A 103 -18.23 0.30 -15.73
C GLY A 103 -17.58 1.33 -16.66
N ARG A 104 -17.14 2.48 -16.16
CA ARG A 104 -16.58 3.58 -16.97
C ARG A 104 -15.06 3.54 -17.07
N ASP A 105 -14.39 2.78 -16.20
CA ASP A 105 -12.94 2.71 -16.16
C ASP A 105 -12.45 1.26 -15.99
N SER A 106 -11.15 1.09 -16.18
CA SER A 106 -10.45 -0.18 -16.04
C SER A 106 -10.70 -0.81 -14.67
N ALA A 107 -10.60 -2.13 -14.63
CA ALA A 107 -10.62 -2.91 -13.39
C ALA A 107 -9.56 -2.46 -12.38
N LEU A 108 -8.45 -1.87 -12.86
CA LEU A 108 -7.30 -1.43 -12.05
C LEU A 108 -7.36 0.04 -11.64
N HIS A 109 -8.35 0.81 -12.12
CA HIS A 109 -8.48 2.23 -11.81
C HIS A 109 -9.75 2.43 -11.00
N SER A 110 -9.61 2.47 -9.71
CA SER A 110 -10.73 2.67 -8.79
C SER A 110 -10.26 3.27 -7.47
N GLY A 111 -11.14 3.99 -6.84
CA GLY A 111 -10.94 4.58 -5.52
C GLY A 111 -12.25 4.64 -4.76
N VAL A 112 -12.16 4.76 -3.45
CA VAL A 112 -13.30 4.92 -2.54
C VAL A 112 -12.88 5.91 -1.44
N PRO A 113 -12.93 7.21 -1.73
CA PRO A 113 -12.46 8.25 -0.79
C PRO A 113 -13.16 8.17 0.57
N GLU A 114 -14.42 7.74 0.60
CA GLU A 114 -15.21 7.57 1.83
C GLU A 114 -14.62 6.49 2.76
N LEU A 115 -13.87 5.55 2.21
CA LEU A 115 -13.15 4.53 2.97
C LEU A 115 -11.65 4.83 3.10
N GLY A 116 -11.21 6.04 2.73
CA GLY A 116 -9.80 6.38 2.74
C GLY A 116 -8.98 5.65 1.69
N ILE A 117 -9.56 5.28 0.54
CA ILE A 117 -8.85 4.69 -0.59
C ILE A 117 -8.78 5.74 -1.69
N PHE A 118 -7.61 6.36 -1.89
CA PHE A 118 -7.46 7.37 -2.93
C PHE A 118 -7.64 6.78 -4.32
N GLY A 119 -7.22 5.54 -4.50
CA GLY A 119 -7.36 4.83 -5.76
C GLY A 119 -6.01 4.34 -6.28
N ASN A 120 -6.09 3.29 -7.06
CA ASN A 120 -4.96 2.73 -7.76
C ASN A 120 -4.89 3.27 -9.20
N THR A 121 -3.70 3.21 -9.78
CA THR A 121 -3.44 3.59 -11.16
C THR A 121 -2.45 2.63 -11.80
N SER A 122 -2.50 2.53 -13.12
CA SER A 122 -1.51 1.74 -13.87
C SER A 122 -0.20 2.50 -14.14
N MET A 123 -0.13 3.80 -13.84
CA MET A 123 1.12 4.57 -13.88
C MET A 123 1.88 4.37 -12.57
N LEU A 124 2.88 3.48 -12.61
CA LEU A 124 3.60 3.05 -11.41
C LEU A 124 4.48 4.18 -10.86
N GLY A 125 4.35 4.44 -9.56
CA GLY A 125 5.02 5.56 -8.89
C GLY A 125 4.19 6.84 -8.82
N ALA A 126 3.27 7.10 -9.75
CA ALA A 126 2.48 8.34 -9.81
C ALA A 126 1.58 8.57 -8.58
N ASN A 127 1.24 7.52 -7.83
CA ASN A 127 0.48 7.65 -6.58
C ASN A 127 1.30 8.27 -5.45
N THR A 128 2.64 8.24 -5.50
CA THR A 128 3.47 8.71 -4.39
C THR A 128 3.43 10.22 -4.19
N PRO A 129 3.52 11.08 -5.23
CA PRO A 129 3.34 12.53 -5.04
C PRO A 129 1.90 12.88 -4.63
N VAL A 130 0.90 12.13 -5.09
CA VAL A 130 -0.49 12.33 -4.64
C VAL A 130 -0.63 12.02 -3.16
N ALA A 131 -0.04 10.91 -2.70
CA ALA A 131 -0.01 10.56 -1.28
C ALA A 131 0.70 11.63 -0.44
N ALA A 132 1.77 12.23 -0.97
CA ALA A 132 2.45 13.35 -0.32
C ALA A 132 1.54 14.60 -0.21
N GLY A 133 0.74 14.89 -1.24
CA GLY A 133 -0.26 15.96 -1.21
C GLY A 133 -1.36 15.72 -0.17
N LEU A 134 -1.88 14.48 -0.08
CA LEU A 134 -2.86 14.09 0.95
C LEU A 134 -2.27 14.24 2.37
N ALA A 135 -1.05 13.76 2.57
CA ALA A 135 -0.38 13.86 3.86
C ALA A 135 -0.09 15.33 4.24
N LEU A 136 0.25 16.18 3.26
CA LEU A 136 0.40 17.61 3.48
C LEU A 136 -0.92 18.25 3.91
N THR A 137 -2.05 17.87 3.31
CA THR A 137 -3.37 18.35 3.71
C THR A 137 -3.65 18.02 5.18
N PHE A 138 -3.43 16.77 5.62
CA PHE A 138 -3.63 16.39 7.01
C PHE A 138 -2.74 17.19 7.96
N LYS A 139 -1.49 17.44 7.58
CA LYS A 139 -0.58 18.26 8.36
C LYS A 139 -1.07 19.71 8.47
N LEU A 140 -1.50 20.33 7.37
CA LEU A 140 -1.99 21.72 7.38
C LEU A 140 -3.30 21.86 8.17
N GLU A 141 -4.16 20.85 8.12
CA GLU A 141 -5.40 20.79 8.90
C GLU A 141 -5.20 20.34 10.35
N GLN A 142 -3.96 20.09 10.77
CA GLN A 142 -3.60 19.62 12.12
C GLN A 142 -4.31 18.29 12.49
N ARG A 143 -4.53 17.43 11.52
CA ARG A 143 -5.13 16.11 11.70
C ARG A 143 -4.04 15.07 11.94
N ASP A 144 -4.32 14.09 12.79
CA ASP A 144 -3.40 13.00 13.12
C ASP A 144 -3.54 11.77 12.19
N ASN A 145 -4.22 11.96 11.05
CA ASN A 145 -4.34 10.95 10.01
C ASN A 145 -2.98 10.63 9.37
N VAL A 146 -2.85 9.42 8.87
CA VAL A 146 -1.67 9.00 8.09
C VAL A 146 -2.08 8.53 6.70
N VAL A 147 -1.12 8.60 5.79
CA VAL A 147 -1.25 8.06 4.44
C VAL A 147 -0.25 6.93 4.27
N LEU A 148 -0.66 5.81 3.67
CA LEU A 148 0.24 4.75 3.20
C LEU A 148 0.31 4.82 1.68
N ALA A 149 1.51 4.97 1.13
CA ALA A 149 1.76 4.98 -0.32
C ALA A 149 2.49 3.71 -0.74
N TYR A 150 1.88 2.94 -1.63
CA TYR A 150 2.43 1.68 -2.13
C TYR A 150 3.08 1.88 -3.50
N PHE A 151 4.25 1.26 -3.70
CA PHE A 151 4.95 1.24 -4.97
C PHE A 151 5.86 0.00 -5.02
N GLY A 152 6.18 -0.46 -6.23
CA GLY A 152 7.12 -1.57 -6.42
C GLY A 152 8.57 -1.09 -6.49
N GLU A 153 9.53 -2.01 -6.31
CA GLU A 153 10.96 -1.72 -6.40
C GLU A 153 11.36 -1.09 -7.74
N GLY A 154 10.74 -1.53 -8.84
CA GLY A 154 10.98 -0.93 -10.16
C GLY A 154 10.53 0.53 -10.24
N ALA A 155 9.37 0.86 -9.66
CA ALA A 155 8.85 2.21 -9.59
C ALA A 155 9.71 3.13 -8.71
N SER A 156 10.46 2.56 -7.76
CA SER A 156 11.37 3.33 -6.92
C SER A 156 12.48 4.08 -7.69
N ASN A 157 12.66 3.75 -8.98
CA ASN A 157 13.62 4.43 -9.87
C ASN A 157 12.99 5.59 -10.67
N THR A 158 11.70 5.85 -10.52
CA THR A 158 11.03 6.98 -11.20
C THR A 158 11.26 8.29 -10.46
N GLY A 159 11.29 9.40 -11.20
CA GLY A 159 11.39 10.75 -10.62
C GLY A 159 10.28 11.02 -9.61
N ASP A 160 9.04 10.63 -9.92
CA ASP A 160 7.87 10.83 -9.06
C ASP A 160 8.09 10.29 -7.64
N VAL A 161 8.66 9.09 -7.51
CA VAL A 161 8.93 8.47 -6.21
C VAL A 161 10.03 9.23 -5.47
N HIS A 162 11.13 9.57 -6.16
CA HIS A 162 12.25 10.31 -5.57
C HIS A 162 11.80 11.70 -5.08
N GLU A 163 11.05 12.42 -5.90
CA GLU A 163 10.54 13.76 -5.56
C GLU A 163 9.55 13.70 -4.40
N ALA A 164 8.62 12.73 -4.41
CA ALA A 164 7.68 12.53 -3.32
C ALA A 164 8.36 12.18 -1.99
N MET A 165 9.38 11.32 -2.02
CA MET A 165 10.16 10.97 -0.83
C MET A 165 10.91 12.19 -0.28
N ASN A 166 11.59 12.95 -1.15
CA ASN A 166 12.29 14.16 -0.74
C ASN A 166 11.32 15.20 -0.17
N PHE A 167 10.21 15.43 -0.84
CA PHE A 167 9.18 16.36 -0.38
C PHE A 167 8.60 15.95 0.98
N ALA A 168 8.31 14.66 1.15
CA ALA A 168 7.81 14.14 2.41
C ALA A 168 8.82 14.28 3.56
N GLY A 169 10.11 14.05 3.30
CA GLY A 169 11.19 14.23 4.27
C GLY A 169 11.36 15.68 4.68
N VAL A 170 11.48 16.61 3.70
CA VAL A 170 11.61 18.05 3.94
C VAL A 170 10.45 18.59 4.78
N HIS A 171 9.23 18.20 4.41
CA HIS A 171 8.02 18.67 5.10
C HIS A 171 7.60 17.81 6.28
N LYS A 172 8.33 16.73 6.62
CA LYS A 172 8.02 15.83 7.74
C LYS A 172 6.54 15.42 7.71
N LEU A 173 6.10 14.86 6.60
CA LEU A 173 4.71 14.52 6.36
C LEU A 173 4.28 13.24 7.11
N PRO A 174 3.02 13.10 7.53
CA PRO A 174 2.47 11.86 8.09
C PRO A 174 2.25 10.81 7.00
N LEU A 175 3.33 10.40 6.34
CA LEU A 175 3.34 9.50 5.19
C LEU A 175 4.27 8.31 5.47
N VAL A 176 3.76 7.12 5.17
CA VAL A 176 4.53 5.86 5.21
C VAL A 176 4.63 5.32 3.80
N PHE A 177 5.83 5.14 3.31
CA PHE A 177 6.11 4.53 2.02
C PHE A 177 6.24 3.02 2.18
N ILE A 178 5.46 2.25 1.41
CA ILE A 178 5.48 0.79 1.38
C ILE A 178 6.04 0.35 0.02
N CYS A 179 7.27 -0.14 0.01
CA CYS A 179 7.89 -0.70 -1.19
C CYS A 179 7.67 -2.21 -1.24
N GLU A 180 6.97 -2.68 -2.24
CA GLU A 180 6.78 -4.10 -2.53
C GLU A 180 7.91 -4.60 -3.42
N ASN A 181 8.91 -5.20 -2.80
CA ASN A 181 10.05 -5.76 -3.53
C ASN A 181 9.80 -7.24 -3.83
N ASN A 182 9.39 -7.52 -5.06
CA ASN A 182 9.24 -8.88 -5.58
C ASN A 182 10.39 -9.30 -6.50
N ILE A 183 11.50 -8.55 -6.45
CA ILE A 183 12.77 -8.76 -7.18
C ILE A 183 12.68 -8.67 -8.71
N TYR A 184 11.50 -8.42 -9.28
CA TYR A 184 11.30 -8.26 -10.72
C TYR A 184 10.40 -7.08 -11.03
N SER A 185 10.89 -6.14 -11.84
CA SER A 185 10.07 -5.10 -12.45
C SER A 185 9.70 -5.56 -13.86
N PHE A 186 8.50 -6.13 -14.02
CA PHE A 186 8.06 -6.80 -15.23
C PHE A 186 9.03 -7.93 -15.60
N SER A 187 9.91 -7.77 -16.59
CA SER A 187 10.93 -8.76 -17.00
C SER A 187 12.35 -8.39 -16.54
N MET A 188 12.52 -7.24 -15.85
CA MET A 188 13.81 -6.75 -15.40
C MET A 188 14.09 -7.20 -13.97
N PRO A 189 15.10 -8.03 -13.71
CA PRO A 189 15.50 -8.38 -12.35
C PRO A 189 16.14 -7.17 -11.65
N ILE A 190 16.00 -7.14 -10.32
CA ILE A 190 16.36 -5.98 -9.49
C ILE A 190 17.86 -5.61 -9.62
N GLU A 191 18.75 -6.58 -9.70
CA GLU A 191 20.20 -6.38 -9.82
C GLU A 191 20.62 -5.69 -11.13
N LYS A 192 19.72 -5.62 -12.12
CA LYS A 192 19.94 -4.86 -13.36
C LYS A 192 19.31 -3.47 -13.33
N SER A 193 18.52 -3.17 -12.33
CA SER A 193 17.77 -1.91 -12.24
C SER A 193 18.20 -1.03 -11.07
N MET A 194 18.88 -1.58 -10.06
CA MET A 194 19.35 -0.85 -8.89
C MET A 194 20.79 -1.19 -8.54
N ALA A 195 21.53 -0.17 -8.07
CA ALA A 195 22.91 -0.33 -7.57
C ALA A 195 22.97 -0.60 -6.06
N ILE A 196 21.86 -0.46 -5.35
CA ILE A 196 21.72 -0.69 -3.91
C ILE A 196 21.02 -2.04 -3.68
N GLU A 197 21.27 -2.67 -2.53
CA GLU A 197 20.68 -3.95 -2.18
C GLU A 197 19.22 -3.81 -1.83
N ASP A 198 18.89 -2.85 -0.94
CA ASP A 198 17.53 -2.59 -0.48
C ASP A 198 17.05 -1.19 -0.87
N VAL A 199 15.81 -1.07 -1.35
CA VAL A 199 15.17 0.25 -1.57
C VAL A 199 15.13 1.08 -0.28
N ALA A 200 15.05 0.41 0.86
CA ALA A 200 15.05 1.05 2.18
C ALA A 200 16.32 1.89 2.44
N ASP A 201 17.46 1.59 1.81
CA ASP A 201 18.71 2.33 1.96
C ASP A 201 18.61 3.77 1.44
N ARG A 202 17.67 4.03 0.52
CA ARG A 202 17.41 5.39 0.01
C ARG A 202 16.81 6.33 1.05
N ALA A 203 16.15 5.77 2.07
CA ALA A 203 15.41 6.56 3.07
C ALA A 203 16.31 7.55 3.82
N GLU A 204 17.56 7.16 4.13
CA GLU A 204 18.54 8.02 4.78
C GLU A 204 18.81 9.29 3.98
N GLY A 205 18.90 9.17 2.65
CA GLY A 205 19.11 10.31 1.74
C GLY A 205 17.96 11.32 1.75
N TYR A 206 16.77 10.93 2.20
CA TYR A 206 15.59 11.80 2.32
C TYR A 206 15.30 12.22 3.77
N GLY A 207 16.12 11.80 4.73
CA GLY A 207 16.02 12.23 6.12
C GLY A 207 14.94 11.51 6.94
N PHE A 208 14.55 10.29 6.56
CA PHE A 208 13.64 9.44 7.34
C PHE A 208 14.15 7.99 7.45
N ASP A 209 13.57 7.23 8.38
CA ASP A 209 13.98 5.85 8.63
C ASP A 209 13.48 4.91 7.53
N GLY A 210 14.35 4.00 7.07
CA GLY A 210 14.02 2.87 6.21
C GLY A 210 14.20 1.52 6.91
N ALA A 211 13.47 0.50 6.50
CA ALA A 211 13.65 -0.87 6.96
C ALA A 211 13.27 -1.86 5.88
N ALA A 212 14.16 -2.81 5.61
CA ALA A 212 13.87 -4.01 4.86
C ALA A 212 13.38 -5.11 5.82
N ILE A 213 12.26 -5.73 5.48
CA ILE A 213 11.63 -6.79 6.28
C ILE A 213 11.16 -7.92 5.39
N ASN A 214 11.00 -9.12 5.96
CA ASN A 214 10.40 -10.23 5.24
C ASN A 214 8.91 -9.95 4.98
N GLY A 215 8.57 -9.59 3.74
CA GLY A 215 7.19 -9.28 3.32
C GLY A 215 6.23 -10.48 3.36
N ASN A 216 6.72 -11.70 3.54
CA ASN A 216 5.90 -12.90 3.72
C ASN A 216 5.58 -13.22 5.20
N ASP A 217 6.18 -12.48 6.14
CA ASP A 217 5.84 -12.56 7.57
C ASP A 217 4.85 -11.44 7.92
N VAL A 218 3.56 -11.77 7.93
CA VAL A 218 2.48 -10.82 8.20
C VAL A 218 2.63 -10.11 9.55
N LEU A 219 3.18 -10.78 10.55
CA LEU A 219 3.38 -10.18 11.88
C LEU A 219 4.56 -9.22 11.89
N ALA A 220 5.64 -9.54 11.18
CA ALA A 220 6.78 -8.63 10.99
C ALA A 220 6.34 -7.38 10.23
N VAL A 221 5.57 -7.53 9.14
CA VAL A 221 5.01 -6.41 8.37
C VAL A 221 4.10 -5.55 9.25
N TYR A 222 3.18 -6.17 9.98
CA TYR A 222 2.29 -5.45 10.91
C TYR A 222 3.07 -4.64 11.94
N GLN A 223 4.02 -5.26 12.64
CA GLN A 223 4.80 -4.58 13.68
C GLN A 223 5.61 -3.40 13.13
N ALA A 224 6.26 -3.57 11.99
CA ALA A 224 7.03 -2.50 11.34
C ALA A 224 6.12 -1.35 10.92
N THR A 225 4.99 -1.66 10.29
CA THR A 225 4.03 -0.67 9.81
C THR A 225 3.38 0.11 10.96
N GLN A 226 2.92 -0.57 12.03
CA GLN A 226 2.36 0.12 13.18
C GLN A 226 3.38 1.03 13.86
N GLY A 227 4.64 0.61 13.92
CA GLY A 227 5.73 1.47 14.40
C GLY A 227 5.95 2.70 13.52
N ALA A 228 5.88 2.55 12.20
CA ALA A 228 6.01 3.65 11.25
C ALA A 228 4.81 4.62 11.35
N ILE A 229 3.58 4.09 11.43
CA ILE A 229 2.36 4.87 11.62
C ILE A 229 2.42 5.70 12.91
N ALA A 230 2.84 5.08 14.02
CA ALA A 230 2.95 5.79 15.29
C ALA A 230 3.93 6.97 15.21
N ARG A 231 5.07 6.81 14.53
CA ARG A 231 6.03 7.88 14.29
C ARG A 231 5.46 8.97 13.37
N ALA A 232 4.80 8.58 12.29
CA ALA A 232 4.20 9.51 11.34
C ALA A 232 3.14 10.40 12.01
N ARG A 233 2.25 9.81 12.82
CA ARG A 233 1.25 10.55 13.62
C ARG A 233 1.91 11.53 14.60
N ALA A 234 2.95 11.08 15.32
CA ALA A 234 3.66 11.94 16.27
C ALA A 234 4.34 13.14 15.59
N THR A 235 4.73 13.00 14.34
CA THR A 235 5.34 14.07 13.55
C THR A 235 4.31 15.12 13.12
N ALA A 236 3.12 14.70 12.75
CA ALA A 236 2.03 15.60 12.37
C ALA A 236 1.63 16.55 13.52
N VAL A 237 1.59 16.02 14.75
CA VAL A 237 1.17 16.80 15.96
C VAL A 237 2.28 17.73 16.46
N ARG A 238 3.56 17.41 16.30
CA ARG A 238 4.69 18.18 16.89
C ARG A 238 5.07 19.45 16.13
N CYS A 239 4.54 19.69 14.95
CA CYS A 239 4.87 20.90 14.17
C CYS A 239 4.09 22.16 14.59
N CYS A 240 3.31 22.11 15.66
CA CYS A 240 2.45 23.20 16.15
C CYS A 240 2.83 23.73 17.53
N SER A 241 4.01 23.38 18.06
CA SER A 241 4.52 23.92 19.33
C SER A 241 5.73 24.82 19.12
#